data_3475dcf6ec206e687e3232a52b382c4a
#
_entry.id   3475dcf6ec206e687e3232a52b382c4a
#
_cell.length_a   1.000
_cell.length_b   1.000
_cell.length_c   1.000
_cell.angle_alpha   90.00
_cell.angle_beta   90.00
_cell.angle_gamma   90.00
#
_symmetry.space_group_name_H-M   'P 1'
#
loop_
_entity.id
_entity.type
_entity.pdbx_description
1 polymer ?
#
loop_
_entity_poly.entity_id
_entity_poly.type
_entity_poly.pdbx_seq_one_letter_code
_entity_poly.pdbx_strand_id
1 'polypeptide(L)'
;MKDRTNRKKIIASVIESQKIHTQEELVKALEAKGIYATQATLSRDIKEIGAIKVSDPEGGQYYRLPSPQPVKSHFNAESVEVSGQLCVIKVKPGFAPPISATIDEASLQGVMGTIAGDDTVLVMLKKDADTAYIESTVKAMFNITNIIVRVATEDDFKYAEDICEEIFISSQERKTGIARRTPEYIQEKMKAGKAVIAVSENGDFAGFSYIESWGHKSFVANSGLIVAHKFRGLGLAKRIKEQTFKLSRTLFPEAKIFSITTGAAVMKMNYEFGFRPVPFSELTDDPEFWKGCEGCRHFDILKSHNYNMCICTGLLFDPKDNLEIHHPDEY
;
A
#
# COMPACT_ATOMS: atom_id res chain seq x y z
N MET A 1 -30.56 -20.33 -25.95
CA MET A 1 -29.35 -20.08 -25.14
C MET A 1 -29.39 -18.78 -24.33
N LYS A 2 -29.84 -17.66 -24.88
CA LYS A 2 -29.96 -16.38 -24.14
C LYS A 2 -30.83 -16.47 -22.85
N ASP A 3 -31.87 -17.28 -22.88
CA ASP A 3 -32.83 -17.41 -21.77
C ASP A 3 -32.22 -18.10 -20.52
N ARG A 4 -31.38 -19.13 -20.71
CA ARG A 4 -30.73 -19.87 -19.62
C ARG A 4 -29.71 -19.03 -18.87
N THR A 5 -28.90 -18.23 -19.58
CA THR A 5 -27.89 -17.36 -18.97
C THR A 5 -28.54 -16.24 -18.17
N ASN A 6 -29.63 -15.66 -18.68
CA ASN A 6 -30.37 -14.62 -18.00
C ASN A 6 -31.05 -15.15 -16.73
N ARG A 7 -31.64 -16.36 -16.79
CA ARG A 7 -32.25 -17.00 -15.62
C ARG A 7 -31.25 -17.21 -14.48
N LYS A 8 -30.05 -17.71 -14.77
CA LYS A 8 -29.00 -17.91 -13.77
C LYS A 8 -28.56 -16.62 -13.09
N LYS A 9 -28.42 -15.52 -13.86
CA LYS A 9 -28.13 -14.19 -13.31
C LYS A 9 -29.21 -13.73 -12.34
N ILE A 10 -30.47 -13.98 -12.66
CA ILE A 10 -31.58 -13.59 -11.80
C ILE A 10 -31.67 -14.49 -10.56
N ILE A 11 -31.40 -15.80 -10.68
CA ILE A 11 -31.29 -16.70 -9.51
C ILE A 11 -30.18 -16.20 -8.57
N ALA A 12 -29.01 -15.86 -9.11
CA ALA A 12 -27.90 -15.31 -8.35
C ALA A 12 -28.31 -14.03 -7.61
N SER A 13 -28.90 -13.07 -8.31
CA SER A 13 -29.39 -11.81 -7.73
C SER A 13 -30.43 -12.01 -6.64
N VAL A 14 -31.32 -12.99 -6.78
CA VAL A 14 -32.32 -13.30 -5.74
C VAL A 14 -31.67 -13.86 -4.48
N ILE A 15 -30.72 -14.79 -4.64
CA ILE A 15 -29.97 -15.39 -3.51
C ILE A 15 -29.10 -14.35 -2.79
N GLU A 16 -28.60 -13.33 -3.50
CA GLU A 16 -27.81 -12.23 -2.91
C GLU A 16 -28.67 -11.19 -2.19
N SER A 17 -29.91 -10.96 -2.68
CA SER A 17 -30.77 -9.89 -2.18
C SER A 17 -31.60 -10.28 -0.96
N GLN A 18 -31.78 -11.57 -0.72
CA GLN A 18 -32.62 -12.08 0.39
C GLN A 18 -32.24 -13.50 0.82
N LYS A 19 -32.44 -13.84 2.10
CA LYS A 19 -32.23 -15.20 2.60
C LYS A 19 -33.29 -16.13 2.01
N ILE A 20 -32.88 -17.14 1.26
CA ILE A 20 -33.75 -18.18 0.67
C ILE A 20 -33.42 -19.50 1.35
N HIS A 21 -34.37 -20.06 2.08
CA HIS A 21 -34.18 -21.29 2.87
C HIS A 21 -34.53 -22.56 2.08
N THR A 22 -35.52 -22.46 1.17
CA THR A 22 -36.01 -23.61 0.41
C THR A 22 -36.02 -23.36 -1.09
N GLN A 23 -36.10 -24.43 -1.89
CA GLN A 23 -36.26 -24.30 -3.34
C GLN A 23 -37.64 -23.74 -3.71
N GLU A 24 -38.67 -24.03 -2.89
CA GLU A 24 -40.01 -23.49 -3.06
C GLU A 24 -40.02 -21.96 -2.89
N GLU A 25 -39.32 -21.44 -1.91
CA GLU A 25 -39.13 -19.98 -1.74
C GLU A 25 -38.46 -19.36 -2.94
N LEU A 26 -37.41 -20.03 -3.47
CA LEU A 26 -36.69 -19.54 -4.66
C LEU A 26 -37.60 -19.55 -5.90
N VAL A 27 -38.45 -20.61 -6.07
CA VAL A 27 -39.44 -20.64 -7.16
C VAL A 27 -40.39 -19.44 -7.07
N LYS A 28 -40.96 -19.19 -5.91
CA LYS A 28 -41.87 -18.04 -5.70
C LYS A 28 -41.20 -16.70 -5.97
N ALA A 29 -39.97 -16.53 -5.53
CA ALA A 29 -39.20 -15.30 -5.77
C ALA A 29 -38.88 -15.07 -7.26
N LEU A 30 -38.67 -16.14 -8.03
CA LEU A 30 -38.45 -16.09 -9.47
C LEU A 30 -39.78 -15.83 -10.23
N GLU A 31 -40.87 -16.45 -9.82
CA GLU A 31 -42.21 -16.21 -10.39
C GLU A 31 -42.63 -14.74 -10.25
N ALA A 32 -42.33 -14.13 -9.11
CA ALA A 32 -42.59 -12.71 -8.87
C ALA A 32 -41.77 -11.80 -9.84
N LYS A 33 -40.68 -12.32 -10.41
CA LYS A 33 -39.86 -11.64 -11.46
C LYS A 33 -40.22 -12.13 -12.88
N GLY A 34 -41.32 -12.87 -13.05
CA GLY A 34 -41.77 -13.35 -14.34
C GLY A 34 -40.98 -14.54 -14.91
N ILE A 35 -40.22 -15.23 -14.07
CA ILE A 35 -39.39 -16.36 -14.48
C ILE A 35 -39.97 -17.66 -13.93
N TYR A 36 -40.37 -18.54 -14.86
CA TYR A 36 -40.91 -19.84 -14.55
C TYR A 36 -39.88 -20.94 -14.79
N ALA A 37 -39.58 -21.74 -13.79
CA ALA A 37 -38.67 -22.86 -13.86
C ALA A 37 -39.21 -24.07 -13.07
N THR A 38 -39.03 -25.26 -13.63
CA THR A 38 -39.34 -26.48 -12.88
C THR A 38 -38.31 -26.71 -11.79
N GLN A 39 -38.66 -27.41 -10.72
CA GLN A 39 -37.76 -27.75 -9.63
C GLN A 39 -36.48 -28.46 -10.14
N ALA A 40 -36.60 -29.35 -11.12
CA ALA A 40 -35.45 -30.04 -11.73
C ALA A 40 -34.52 -29.09 -12.48
N THR A 41 -35.08 -28.08 -13.15
CA THR A 41 -34.31 -27.03 -13.83
C THR A 41 -33.60 -26.15 -12.83
N LEU A 42 -34.34 -25.73 -11.77
CA LEU A 42 -33.82 -24.88 -10.72
C LEU A 42 -32.66 -25.57 -9.94
N SER A 43 -32.85 -26.86 -9.61
CA SER A 43 -31.79 -27.64 -8.95
C SER A 43 -30.53 -27.73 -9.75
N ARG A 44 -30.61 -27.85 -11.08
CA ARG A 44 -29.42 -27.80 -11.98
C ARG A 44 -28.81 -26.41 -12.03
N ASP A 45 -29.64 -25.39 -12.17
CA ASP A 45 -29.14 -24.00 -12.22
C ASP A 45 -28.46 -23.61 -10.90
N ILE A 46 -29.02 -23.97 -9.72
CA ILE A 46 -28.41 -23.77 -8.40
C ILE A 46 -27.04 -24.46 -8.33
N LYS A 47 -26.92 -25.69 -8.80
CA LYS A 47 -25.66 -26.43 -8.84
C LYS A 47 -24.66 -25.79 -9.79
N GLU A 48 -25.10 -25.30 -10.95
CA GLU A 48 -24.22 -24.67 -11.95
C GLU A 48 -23.74 -23.28 -11.55
N ILE A 49 -24.51 -22.53 -10.73
CA ILE A 49 -24.06 -21.26 -10.14
C ILE A 49 -23.26 -21.47 -8.86
N GLY A 50 -23.11 -22.73 -8.40
CA GLY A 50 -22.35 -23.08 -7.22
C GLY A 50 -23.00 -22.68 -5.88
N ALA A 51 -24.29 -22.35 -5.84
CA ALA A 51 -24.94 -21.95 -4.59
C ALA A 51 -24.95 -23.12 -3.57
N ILE A 52 -24.54 -22.84 -2.36
CA ILE A 52 -24.45 -23.76 -1.23
C ILE A 52 -25.45 -23.41 -0.14
N LYS A 53 -25.87 -24.38 0.69
CA LYS A 53 -26.59 -24.12 1.91
C LYS A 53 -25.66 -23.89 3.07
N VAL A 54 -25.85 -22.77 3.76
CA VAL A 54 -25.06 -22.37 4.94
C VAL A 54 -25.99 -22.25 6.15
N SER A 55 -25.47 -22.51 7.35
CA SER A 55 -26.24 -22.38 8.59
C SER A 55 -26.61 -20.92 8.86
N ASP A 56 -27.87 -20.65 9.22
CA ASP A 56 -28.34 -19.34 9.67
C ASP A 56 -28.12 -19.23 11.18
N PRO A 57 -27.50 -18.15 11.69
CA PRO A 57 -27.40 -17.91 13.13
C PRO A 57 -28.74 -17.85 13.86
N GLU A 58 -29.82 -17.50 13.14
CA GLU A 58 -31.18 -17.46 13.65
C GLU A 58 -31.92 -18.82 13.59
N GLY A 59 -31.23 -19.85 13.05
CA GLY A 59 -31.73 -21.23 12.91
C GLY A 59 -32.06 -21.62 11.48
N GLY A 60 -31.79 -22.90 11.12
CA GLY A 60 -32.00 -23.42 9.79
C GLY A 60 -30.80 -23.24 8.84
N GLN A 61 -31.05 -23.40 7.55
CA GLN A 61 -30.07 -23.23 6.47
C GLN A 61 -30.68 -22.42 5.35
N TYR A 62 -29.88 -21.56 4.70
CA TYR A 62 -30.29 -20.78 3.52
C TYR A 62 -29.28 -20.91 2.39
N TYR A 63 -29.73 -20.66 1.16
CA TYR A 63 -28.85 -20.63 -0.01
C TYR A 63 -28.03 -19.38 0.01
N ARG A 64 -26.72 -19.58 -0.21
CA ARG A 64 -25.74 -18.52 -0.40
C ARG A 64 -24.92 -18.85 -1.64
N LEU A 65 -24.69 -17.83 -2.46
CA LEU A 65 -23.66 -17.99 -3.48
C LEU A 65 -22.31 -18.18 -2.76
N PRO A 66 -21.42 -19.01 -3.29
CA PRO A 66 -20.05 -18.98 -2.84
C PRO A 66 -19.60 -17.55 -3.08
N SER A 67 -19.60 -16.72 -2.05
CA SER A 67 -18.66 -15.63 -2.04
C SER A 67 -17.34 -16.30 -2.24
N PRO A 68 -16.47 -15.83 -3.16
CA PRO A 68 -15.08 -16.09 -2.98
C PRO A 68 -14.80 -15.50 -1.60
N GLN A 69 -14.84 -16.35 -0.56
CA GLN A 69 -14.16 -16.00 0.67
C GLN A 69 -12.74 -15.77 0.17
N PRO A 70 -12.18 -14.58 0.28
CA PRO A 70 -10.79 -14.45 -0.01
C PRO A 70 -10.14 -15.52 0.85
N VAL A 71 -9.63 -16.56 0.22
CA VAL A 71 -8.67 -17.44 0.87
C VAL A 71 -7.63 -16.44 1.31
N LYS A 72 -7.65 -16.09 2.62
CA LYS A 72 -6.66 -15.17 3.16
C LYS A 72 -5.35 -15.84 2.94
N SER A 73 -4.75 -15.55 1.80
CA SER A 73 -3.46 -16.08 1.47
C SER A 73 -2.49 -15.50 2.48
N HIS A 74 -1.62 -16.31 3.04
CA HIS A 74 -0.52 -15.83 3.86
C HIS A 74 0.52 -15.07 3.03
N PHE A 75 0.28 -14.95 1.72
CA PHE A 75 1.14 -14.29 0.75
C PHE A 75 0.56 -12.92 0.39
N ASN A 76 1.41 -11.89 0.43
CA ASN A 76 1.05 -10.54 0.01
C ASN A 76 1.56 -10.31 -1.41
N ALA A 77 0.74 -9.73 -2.25
CA ALA A 77 1.21 -9.18 -3.51
C ALA A 77 1.57 -7.68 -3.34
N GLU A 78 2.42 -7.19 -4.23
CA GLU A 78 2.90 -5.78 -4.19
C GLU A 78 1.99 -4.87 -5.01
N SER A 79 1.54 -5.35 -6.17
CA SER A 79 0.57 -4.64 -7.01
C SER A 79 -0.27 -5.60 -7.83
N VAL A 80 -1.45 -5.12 -8.24
CA VAL A 80 -2.34 -5.76 -9.22
C VAL A 80 -2.79 -4.69 -10.19
N GLU A 81 -2.56 -4.94 -11.48
CA GLU A 81 -2.96 -4.07 -12.57
C GLU A 81 -3.64 -4.89 -13.66
N VAL A 82 -4.74 -4.38 -14.20
CA VAL A 82 -5.44 -5.00 -15.33
C VAL A 82 -5.28 -4.15 -16.57
N SER A 83 -4.83 -4.77 -17.66
CA SER A 83 -4.72 -4.16 -18.98
C SER A 83 -5.30 -5.10 -20.04
N GLY A 84 -6.43 -4.72 -20.62
CA GLY A 84 -7.14 -5.56 -21.58
C GLY A 84 -7.55 -6.90 -20.97
N GLN A 85 -7.03 -8.01 -21.52
CA GLN A 85 -7.33 -9.36 -21.08
C GLN A 85 -6.24 -9.98 -20.16
N LEU A 86 -5.35 -9.13 -19.65
CA LEU A 86 -4.30 -9.55 -18.72
C LEU A 86 -4.45 -8.83 -17.39
N CYS A 87 -4.37 -9.59 -16.30
CA CYS A 87 -4.16 -9.06 -14.97
C CYS A 87 -2.74 -9.43 -14.54
N VAL A 88 -1.93 -8.43 -14.23
CA VAL A 88 -0.53 -8.57 -13.82
C VAL A 88 -0.43 -8.37 -12.33
N ILE A 89 0.15 -9.34 -11.64
CA ILE A 89 0.34 -9.31 -10.19
C ILE A 89 1.83 -9.32 -9.92
N LYS A 90 2.33 -8.28 -9.27
CA LYS A 90 3.71 -8.22 -8.79
C LYS A 90 3.81 -8.71 -7.36
N VAL A 91 4.84 -9.50 -7.10
CA VAL A 91 5.11 -10.13 -5.81
C VAL A 91 6.60 -10.09 -5.52
N LYS A 92 7.01 -10.46 -4.30
CA LYS A 92 8.43 -10.64 -4.00
C LYS A 92 9.00 -11.81 -4.81
N PRO A 93 10.28 -11.75 -5.23
CA PRO A 93 10.95 -12.86 -5.89
C PRO A 93 10.77 -14.18 -5.13
N GLY A 94 10.44 -15.26 -5.86
CA GLY A 94 10.16 -16.58 -5.31
C GLY A 94 8.72 -16.81 -4.84
N PHE A 95 7.84 -15.78 -4.84
CA PHE A 95 6.47 -15.90 -4.32
C PHE A 95 5.37 -15.98 -5.41
N ALA A 96 5.72 -15.90 -6.69
CA ALA A 96 4.74 -15.97 -7.76
C ALA A 96 4.03 -17.35 -7.87
N PRO A 97 4.71 -18.51 -7.76
CA PRO A 97 4.04 -19.81 -7.88
C PRO A 97 2.92 -20.06 -6.84
N PRO A 98 3.10 -19.82 -5.53
CA PRO A 98 2.01 -20.05 -4.57
C PRO A 98 0.83 -19.08 -4.76
N ILE A 99 1.08 -17.85 -5.23
CA ILE A 99 0.01 -16.89 -5.55
C ILE A 99 -0.78 -17.34 -6.77
N SER A 100 -0.11 -17.81 -7.82
CA SER A 100 -0.73 -18.41 -9.01
C SER A 100 -1.64 -19.59 -8.64
N ALA A 101 -1.13 -20.53 -7.84
CA ALA A 101 -1.91 -21.67 -7.37
C ALA A 101 -3.16 -21.24 -6.59
N THR A 102 -3.05 -20.24 -5.72
CA THR A 102 -4.20 -19.71 -4.95
C THR A 102 -5.28 -19.13 -5.86
N ILE A 103 -4.89 -18.46 -6.96
CA ILE A 103 -5.84 -17.88 -7.94
C ILE A 103 -6.53 -19.00 -8.72
N ASP A 104 -5.79 -20.01 -9.17
CA ASP A 104 -6.33 -21.14 -9.92
C ASP A 104 -7.30 -21.96 -9.05
N GLU A 105 -6.98 -22.20 -7.77
CA GLU A 105 -7.85 -22.88 -6.80
C GLU A 105 -9.15 -22.07 -6.53
N ALA A 106 -9.07 -20.74 -6.52
CA ALA A 106 -10.25 -19.89 -6.31
C ALA A 106 -11.25 -19.95 -7.48
N SER A 107 -10.85 -20.47 -8.65
CA SER A 107 -11.71 -20.67 -9.83
C SER A 107 -12.54 -19.43 -10.18
N LEU A 108 -11.92 -18.26 -10.20
CA LEU A 108 -12.59 -16.98 -10.42
C LEU A 108 -13.29 -16.94 -11.78
N GLN A 109 -14.53 -16.51 -11.79
CA GLN A 109 -15.31 -16.37 -13.03
C GLN A 109 -14.66 -15.35 -13.95
N GLY A 110 -14.40 -15.73 -15.20
CA GLY A 110 -13.73 -14.88 -16.18
C GLY A 110 -12.21 -15.07 -16.26
N VAL A 111 -11.61 -15.81 -15.35
CA VAL A 111 -10.21 -16.24 -15.43
C VAL A 111 -10.11 -17.50 -16.30
N MET A 112 -9.12 -17.54 -17.18
CA MET A 112 -8.80 -18.71 -18.03
C MET A 112 -7.71 -19.58 -17.40
N GLY A 113 -6.79 -18.98 -16.68
CA GLY A 113 -5.66 -19.62 -16.02
C GLY A 113 -4.59 -18.60 -15.70
N THR A 114 -3.51 -19.06 -15.05
CA THR A 114 -2.40 -18.22 -14.63
C THR A 114 -1.05 -18.74 -15.14
N ILE A 115 -0.07 -17.84 -15.21
CA ILE A 115 1.35 -18.17 -15.44
C ILE A 115 2.16 -17.46 -14.37
N ALA A 116 2.98 -18.21 -13.65
CA ALA A 116 3.89 -17.67 -12.64
C ALA A 116 5.32 -17.58 -13.17
N GLY A 117 5.92 -16.40 -13.04
CA GLY A 117 7.37 -16.20 -13.11
C GLY A 117 8.01 -16.34 -11.74
N ASP A 118 9.06 -15.58 -11.49
CA ASP A 118 9.72 -15.51 -10.18
C ASP A 118 9.04 -14.46 -9.27
N ASP A 119 8.81 -13.25 -9.80
CA ASP A 119 8.24 -12.08 -9.10
C ASP A 119 6.92 -11.59 -9.71
N THR A 120 6.41 -12.29 -10.71
CA THR A 120 5.24 -11.83 -11.49
C THR A 120 4.30 -12.98 -11.78
N VAL A 121 3.00 -12.77 -11.56
CA VAL A 121 1.94 -13.67 -12.03
C VAL A 121 1.15 -12.97 -13.12
N LEU A 122 0.96 -13.64 -14.25
CA LEU A 122 0.05 -13.24 -15.31
C LEU A 122 -1.25 -14.04 -15.18
N VAL A 123 -2.37 -13.36 -15.05
CA VAL A 123 -3.71 -13.97 -15.06
C VAL A 123 -4.36 -13.64 -16.39
N MET A 124 -4.70 -14.67 -17.14
CA MET A 124 -5.35 -14.55 -18.45
C MET A 124 -6.87 -14.47 -18.27
N LEU A 125 -7.48 -13.44 -18.85
CA LEU A 125 -8.90 -13.16 -18.71
C LEU A 125 -9.66 -13.49 -20.01
N LYS A 126 -10.90 -13.95 -19.87
CA LYS A 126 -11.82 -14.08 -21.01
C LYS A 126 -12.17 -12.72 -21.58
N LYS A 127 -12.50 -12.66 -22.86
CA LYS A 127 -12.80 -11.41 -23.58
C LYS A 127 -13.93 -10.57 -22.95
N ASP A 128 -14.90 -11.25 -22.35
CA ASP A 128 -16.10 -10.69 -21.73
C ASP A 128 -16.05 -10.76 -20.19
N ALA A 129 -14.84 -10.90 -19.63
CA ALA A 129 -14.64 -10.91 -18.19
C ALA A 129 -14.90 -9.51 -17.59
N ASP A 130 -15.53 -9.49 -16.41
CA ASP A 130 -15.62 -8.28 -15.60
C ASP A 130 -14.25 -8.00 -14.94
N THR A 131 -13.46 -7.18 -15.60
CA THR A 131 -12.09 -6.87 -15.20
C THR A 131 -12.04 -6.13 -13.86
N ALA A 132 -13.00 -5.26 -13.58
CA ALA A 132 -13.07 -4.53 -12.30
C ALA A 132 -13.38 -5.48 -11.14
N TYR A 133 -14.29 -6.41 -11.35
CA TYR A 133 -14.58 -7.46 -10.36
C TYR A 133 -13.35 -8.35 -10.09
N ILE A 134 -12.66 -8.80 -11.15
CA ILE A 134 -11.46 -9.64 -10.99
C ILE A 134 -10.35 -8.88 -10.27
N GLU A 135 -10.08 -7.64 -10.66
CA GLU A 135 -9.07 -6.81 -10.02
C GLU A 135 -9.35 -6.60 -8.54
N SER A 136 -10.58 -6.23 -8.19
CA SER A 136 -10.99 -6.03 -6.79
C SER A 136 -10.92 -7.32 -5.97
N THR A 137 -11.32 -8.45 -6.57
CA THR A 137 -11.28 -9.76 -5.91
C THR A 137 -9.85 -10.21 -5.66
N VAL A 138 -8.97 -10.09 -6.65
CA VAL A 138 -7.54 -10.44 -6.51
C VAL A 138 -6.85 -9.54 -5.49
N LYS A 139 -7.13 -8.23 -5.50
CA LYS A 139 -6.64 -7.29 -4.47
C LYS A 139 -7.08 -7.72 -3.07
N ALA A 140 -8.34 -8.12 -2.90
CA ALA A 140 -8.87 -8.59 -1.63
C ALA A 140 -8.24 -9.93 -1.18
N MET A 141 -8.00 -10.87 -2.11
CA MET A 141 -7.37 -12.17 -1.82
C MET A 141 -5.96 -12.02 -1.25
N PHE A 142 -5.18 -11.05 -1.74
CA PHE A 142 -3.77 -10.86 -1.37
C PHE A 142 -3.54 -9.63 -0.49
N ASN A 143 -4.59 -9.12 0.15
CA ASN A 143 -4.55 -7.94 1.04
C ASN A 143 -3.87 -6.72 0.40
N ILE A 144 -4.02 -6.56 -0.91
CA ILE A 144 -3.53 -5.36 -1.59
C ILE A 144 -4.47 -4.22 -1.27
N THR A 145 -3.98 -3.34 -0.47
CA THR A 145 -4.64 -2.05 -0.24
C THR A 145 -4.00 -1.03 -1.16
N ASN A 146 -4.81 -0.41 -2.00
CA ASN A 146 -4.34 0.71 -2.82
C ASN A 146 -3.92 1.86 -1.89
N ILE A 147 -2.63 2.21 -1.93
CA ILE A 147 -2.07 3.25 -1.07
C ILE A 147 -1.71 4.45 -1.94
N ILE A 148 -2.32 5.58 -1.64
CA ILE A 148 -2.05 6.87 -2.29
C ILE A 148 -0.93 7.56 -1.53
N VAL A 149 0.16 7.91 -2.23
CA VAL A 149 1.27 8.71 -1.69
C VAL A 149 1.20 10.09 -2.33
N ARG A 150 1.04 11.12 -1.52
CA ARG A 150 0.86 12.51 -1.97
C ARG A 150 1.38 13.52 -0.95
N VAL A 151 1.47 14.78 -1.33
CA VAL A 151 1.67 15.87 -0.38
C VAL A 151 0.48 15.91 0.57
N ALA A 152 0.76 16.08 1.85
CA ALA A 152 -0.27 16.18 2.89
C ALA A 152 -0.95 17.55 2.85
N THR A 153 -2.22 17.59 3.26
CA THR A 153 -3.07 18.78 3.36
C THR A 153 -3.63 18.93 4.77
N GLU A 154 -4.40 19.98 5.03
CA GLU A 154 -5.07 20.16 6.32
C GLU A 154 -6.12 19.07 6.61
N ASP A 155 -6.69 18.43 5.59
CA ASP A 155 -7.60 17.28 5.75
C ASP A 155 -6.94 16.06 6.40
N ASP A 156 -5.60 16.02 6.40
CA ASP A 156 -4.79 14.96 6.97
C ASP A 156 -4.43 15.18 8.45
N PHE A 157 -4.83 16.29 9.04
CA PHE A 157 -4.57 16.60 10.47
C PHE A 157 -5.06 15.52 11.43
N LYS A 158 -6.10 14.81 11.04
CA LYS A 158 -6.66 13.67 11.78
C LYS A 158 -5.67 12.53 12.00
N TYR A 159 -4.61 12.43 11.19
CA TYR A 159 -3.58 11.40 11.32
C TYR A 159 -2.37 11.83 12.17
N ALA A 160 -2.36 13.06 12.68
CA ALA A 160 -1.18 13.58 13.37
C ALA A 160 -0.82 12.80 14.64
N GLU A 161 -1.81 12.31 15.38
CA GLU A 161 -1.61 11.47 16.56
C GLU A 161 -1.05 10.10 16.15
N ASP A 162 -1.65 9.43 15.15
CA ASP A 162 -1.19 8.13 14.63
C ASP A 162 0.26 8.21 14.13
N ILE A 163 0.62 9.32 13.46
CA ILE A 163 2.00 9.57 12.99
C ILE A 163 2.96 9.64 14.17
N CYS A 164 2.61 10.40 15.20
CA CYS A 164 3.44 10.56 16.40
C CYS A 164 3.61 9.21 17.14
N GLU A 165 2.55 8.43 17.25
CA GLU A 165 2.57 7.11 17.87
C GLU A 165 3.45 6.14 17.10
N GLU A 166 3.30 6.03 15.77
CA GLU A 166 4.13 5.18 14.92
C GLU A 166 5.61 5.56 14.96
N ILE A 167 5.92 6.87 14.99
CA ILE A 167 7.29 7.36 15.19
C ILE A 167 7.84 6.87 16.52
N PHE A 168 7.06 6.99 17.59
CA PHE A 168 7.46 6.56 18.93
C PHE A 168 7.69 5.04 18.99
N ILE A 169 6.72 4.21 18.55
CA ILE A 169 6.82 2.75 18.49
C ILE A 169 8.05 2.33 17.71
N SER A 170 8.24 2.89 16.50
CA SER A 170 9.40 2.58 15.66
C SER A 170 10.74 2.93 16.31
N SER A 171 10.78 4.02 17.09
CA SER A 171 11.99 4.40 17.84
C SER A 171 12.35 3.39 18.93
N GLN A 172 11.35 2.85 19.62
CA GLN A 172 11.52 1.83 20.67
C GLN A 172 11.98 0.49 20.06
N GLU A 173 11.30 0.02 19.01
CA GLU A 173 11.63 -1.23 18.32
C GLU A 173 13.07 -1.24 17.80
N ARG A 174 13.49 -0.17 17.14
CA ARG A 174 14.82 -0.07 16.52
C ARG A 174 15.90 0.39 17.47
N LYS A 175 15.54 0.76 18.70
CA LYS A 175 16.46 1.37 19.67
C LYS A 175 17.24 2.56 19.10
N THR A 176 16.60 3.32 18.20
CA THR A 176 17.16 4.50 17.54
C THR A 176 16.66 5.77 18.21
N GLY A 177 17.48 6.81 18.16
CA GLY A 177 17.14 8.11 18.72
C GLY A 177 16.32 8.95 17.76
N ILE A 178 15.09 8.55 17.45
CA ILE A 178 14.19 9.44 16.72
C ILE A 178 13.62 10.44 17.74
N ALA A 179 13.78 11.74 17.48
CA ALA A 179 13.23 12.77 18.33
C ALA A 179 11.69 12.68 18.38
N ARG A 180 11.12 12.79 19.56
CA ARG A 180 9.66 12.83 19.73
C ARG A 180 9.10 14.04 18.97
N ARG A 181 7.95 13.85 18.37
CA ARG A 181 7.18 14.91 17.70
C ARG A 181 5.83 15.08 18.39
N THR A 182 5.27 16.28 18.34
CA THR A 182 3.91 16.53 18.80
C THR A 182 2.96 16.58 17.59
N PRO A 183 1.67 16.30 17.79
CA PRO A 183 0.66 16.44 16.73
C PRO A 183 0.66 17.83 16.09
N GLU A 184 0.81 18.88 16.88
CA GLU A 184 0.84 20.28 16.40
C GLU A 184 2.02 20.52 15.46
N TYR A 185 3.20 19.99 15.80
CA TYR A 185 4.37 20.07 14.96
C TYR A 185 4.16 19.37 13.60
N ILE A 186 3.55 18.18 13.61
CA ILE A 186 3.22 17.44 12.39
C ILE A 186 2.20 18.21 11.54
N GLN A 187 1.14 18.74 12.16
CA GLN A 187 0.13 19.56 11.49
C GLN A 187 0.72 20.82 10.86
N GLU A 188 1.68 21.46 11.53
CA GLU A 188 2.41 22.62 10.97
C GLU A 188 3.14 22.25 9.67
N LYS A 189 3.82 21.06 9.61
CA LYS A 189 4.47 20.59 8.39
C LYS A 189 3.49 20.30 7.27
N MET A 190 2.33 19.73 7.59
CA MET A 190 1.26 19.49 6.61
C MET A 190 0.72 20.82 6.07
N LYS A 191 0.36 21.75 6.94
CA LYS A 191 -0.15 23.09 6.59
C LYS A 191 0.83 23.88 5.72
N ALA A 192 2.12 23.74 6.00
CA ALA A 192 3.19 24.41 5.24
C ALA A 192 3.47 23.74 3.88
N GLY A 193 2.76 22.67 3.49
CA GLY A 193 3.01 21.89 2.28
C GLY A 193 4.38 21.18 2.27
N LYS A 194 4.95 20.91 3.45
CA LYS A 194 6.28 20.33 3.66
C LYS A 194 6.21 18.86 4.12
N ALA A 195 5.08 18.21 3.98
CA ALA A 195 4.88 16.83 4.40
C ALA A 195 4.33 15.98 3.26
N VAL A 196 4.71 14.71 3.27
CA VAL A 196 4.20 13.65 2.39
C VAL A 196 3.52 12.61 3.25
N ILE A 197 2.31 12.23 2.86
CA ILE A 197 1.52 11.22 3.53
C ILE A 197 1.18 10.07 2.58
N ALA A 198 1.10 8.88 3.13
CA ALA A 198 0.57 7.69 2.47
C ALA A 198 -0.70 7.27 3.21
N VAL A 199 -1.80 7.12 2.46
CA VAL A 199 -3.12 6.76 3.01
C VAL A 199 -3.71 5.65 2.14
N SER A 200 -4.35 4.66 2.77
CA SER A 200 -5.06 3.61 2.06
C SER A 200 -6.39 4.12 1.48
N GLU A 201 -6.93 3.43 0.47
CA GLU A 201 -8.30 3.70 -0.04
C GLU A 201 -9.37 3.69 1.06
N ASN A 202 -9.16 2.90 2.11
CA ASN A 202 -10.08 2.80 3.24
C ASN A 202 -9.90 3.93 4.26
N GLY A 203 -8.98 4.86 4.02
CA GLY A 203 -8.70 5.97 4.91
C GLY A 203 -7.75 5.63 6.08
N ASP A 204 -7.05 4.48 6.03
CA ASP A 204 -6.05 4.15 7.04
C ASP A 204 -4.74 4.88 6.81
N PHE A 205 -4.11 5.36 7.88
CA PHE A 205 -2.75 5.88 7.83
C PHE A 205 -1.76 4.75 7.45
N ALA A 206 -0.95 5.00 6.41
CA ALA A 206 0.01 4.01 5.91
C ALA A 206 1.47 4.45 6.05
N GLY A 207 1.75 5.76 6.04
CA GLY A 207 3.11 6.25 6.23
C GLY A 207 3.25 7.76 6.05
N PHE A 208 4.40 8.29 6.45
CA PHE A 208 4.64 9.73 6.50
C PHE A 208 6.11 10.06 6.33
N SER A 209 6.40 11.25 5.84
CA SER A 209 7.70 11.91 5.86
C SER A 209 7.51 13.41 5.72
N TYR A 210 8.48 14.19 6.18
CA TYR A 210 8.45 15.65 6.04
C TYR A 210 9.82 16.21 5.74
N ILE A 211 9.85 17.47 5.34
CA ILE A 211 11.06 18.22 5.04
C ILE A 211 11.18 19.44 5.95
N GLU A 212 12.42 19.78 6.28
CA GLU A 212 12.77 21.02 6.97
C GLU A 212 13.92 21.70 6.27
N SER A 213 13.93 23.01 6.29
CA SER A 213 15.00 23.83 5.70
C SER A 213 15.82 24.51 6.78
N TRP A 214 17.14 24.49 6.61
CA TRP A 214 18.14 24.98 7.56
C TRP A 214 19.15 25.90 6.84
N GLY A 215 19.95 26.63 7.60
CA GLY A 215 21.00 27.45 7.04
C GLY A 215 20.48 28.45 5.98
N HIS A 216 19.45 29.25 6.31
CA HIS A 216 18.80 30.17 5.36
C HIS A 216 18.30 29.49 4.07
N LYS A 217 17.78 28.25 4.18
CA LYS A 217 17.30 27.42 3.08
C LYS A 217 18.39 26.84 2.16
N SER A 218 19.66 26.90 2.56
CA SER A 218 20.75 26.26 1.82
C SER A 218 20.76 24.74 1.97
N PHE A 219 20.15 24.24 3.03
CA PHE A 219 20.02 22.82 3.34
C PHE A 219 18.56 22.41 3.57
N VAL A 220 18.21 21.22 3.10
CA VAL A 220 16.91 20.60 3.34
C VAL A 220 17.13 19.21 3.96
N ALA A 221 16.57 18.99 5.13
CA ALA A 221 16.55 17.68 5.76
C ALA A 221 15.31 16.89 5.33
N ASN A 222 15.48 15.68 4.84
CA ASN A 222 14.40 14.71 4.69
C ASN A 222 14.27 13.91 5.99
N SER A 223 13.19 14.15 6.74
CA SER A 223 13.01 13.69 8.10
C SER A 223 11.73 12.86 8.28
N GLY A 224 11.68 12.09 9.38
CA GLY A 224 10.46 11.43 9.84
C GLY A 224 9.90 10.35 8.91
N LEU A 225 10.73 9.71 8.08
CA LEU A 225 10.28 8.62 7.23
C LEU A 225 9.79 7.44 8.09
N ILE A 226 8.50 7.21 8.06
CA ILE A 226 7.83 6.14 8.80
C ILE A 226 6.81 5.42 7.91
N VAL A 227 6.69 4.11 8.10
CA VAL A 227 5.65 3.26 7.49
C VAL A 227 4.96 2.51 8.61
N ALA A 228 3.64 2.65 8.70
CA ALA A 228 2.82 1.98 9.68
C ALA A 228 3.00 0.46 9.58
N HIS A 229 3.04 -0.22 10.74
CA HIS A 229 3.46 -1.61 10.86
C HIS A 229 2.75 -2.55 9.86
N LYS A 230 1.43 -2.40 9.69
CA LYS A 230 0.61 -3.24 8.78
C LYS A 230 0.91 -3.06 7.29
N PHE A 231 1.61 -1.99 6.91
CA PHE A 231 1.97 -1.67 5.53
C PHE A 231 3.47 -1.82 5.24
N ARG A 232 4.25 -2.35 6.19
CA ARG A 232 5.69 -2.61 6.00
C ARG A 232 5.89 -3.77 5.02
N GLY A 233 6.99 -3.74 4.28
CA GLY A 233 7.32 -4.78 3.31
C GLY A 233 6.68 -4.63 1.93
N LEU A 234 5.88 -3.58 1.69
CA LEU A 234 5.18 -3.28 0.43
C LEU A 234 5.92 -2.24 -0.44
N GLY A 235 7.21 -2.01 -0.22
CA GLY A 235 7.95 -0.98 -0.97
C GLY A 235 7.55 0.49 -0.66
N LEU A 236 6.60 0.70 0.25
CA LEU A 236 6.00 2.01 0.53
C LEU A 236 7.01 3.06 1.00
N ALA A 237 8.01 2.66 1.79
CA ALA A 237 9.07 3.58 2.25
C ALA A 237 9.80 4.23 1.06
N LYS A 238 10.07 3.50 -0.02
CA LYS A 238 10.70 4.02 -1.23
C LYS A 238 9.81 5.03 -1.94
N ARG A 239 8.51 4.72 -2.10
CA ARG A 239 7.52 5.62 -2.71
C ARG A 239 7.38 6.94 -1.93
N ILE A 240 7.31 6.86 -0.59
CA ILE A 240 7.25 8.06 0.26
C ILE A 240 8.55 8.86 0.14
N LYS A 241 9.72 8.20 0.19
CA LYS A 241 11.02 8.86 0.06
C LYS A 241 11.17 9.54 -1.30
N GLU A 242 10.76 8.90 -2.38
CA GLU A 242 10.77 9.47 -3.72
C GLU A 242 9.92 10.75 -3.80
N GLN A 243 8.70 10.70 -3.28
CA GLN A 243 7.81 11.87 -3.26
C GLN A 243 8.37 12.99 -2.37
N THR A 244 8.98 12.64 -1.22
CA THR A 244 9.63 13.61 -0.33
C THR A 244 10.83 14.26 -1.00
N PHE A 245 11.63 13.48 -1.74
CA PHE A 245 12.77 14.01 -2.51
C PHE A 245 12.29 14.95 -3.62
N LYS A 246 11.29 14.55 -4.43
CA LYS A 246 10.66 15.40 -5.45
C LYS A 246 10.14 16.71 -4.84
N LEU A 247 9.44 16.63 -3.71
CA LEU A 247 8.95 17.81 -2.99
C LEU A 247 10.10 18.74 -2.56
N SER A 248 11.18 18.17 -2.03
CA SER A 248 12.38 18.94 -1.64
C SER A 248 12.98 19.66 -2.83
N ARG A 249 13.11 19.01 -3.98
CA ARG A 249 13.65 19.59 -5.22
C ARG A 249 12.74 20.69 -5.78
N THR A 250 11.41 20.51 -5.69
CA THR A 250 10.43 21.48 -6.16
C THR A 250 10.46 22.76 -5.32
N LEU A 251 10.45 22.63 -3.99
CA LEU A 251 10.37 23.79 -3.08
C LEU A 251 11.74 24.48 -2.89
N PHE A 252 12.84 23.75 -3.03
CA PHE A 252 14.19 24.21 -2.76
C PHE A 252 15.16 23.71 -3.84
N PRO A 253 15.07 24.20 -5.09
CA PRO A 253 15.81 23.65 -6.21
C PRO A 253 17.33 23.75 -6.06
N GLU A 254 17.85 24.78 -5.38
CA GLU A 254 19.27 25.01 -5.20
C GLU A 254 19.84 24.45 -3.89
N ALA A 255 18.96 23.99 -2.98
CA ALA A 255 19.38 23.53 -1.68
C ALA A 255 20.02 22.12 -1.75
N LYS A 256 21.03 21.90 -0.92
CA LYS A 256 21.55 20.58 -0.63
C LYS A 256 20.54 19.81 0.19
N ILE A 257 20.27 18.56 -0.18
CA ILE A 257 19.33 17.70 0.56
C ILE A 257 20.14 16.70 1.38
N PHE A 258 19.84 16.59 2.67
CA PHE A 258 20.56 15.66 3.53
C PHE A 258 19.62 14.76 4.36
N SER A 259 20.19 13.69 4.86
CA SER A 259 19.55 12.73 5.73
C SER A 259 20.56 12.15 6.70
N ILE A 260 20.18 11.97 7.96
CA ILE A 260 21.01 11.30 8.96
C ILE A 260 20.29 10.02 9.39
N THR A 261 20.97 8.88 9.31
CA THR A 261 20.34 7.58 9.59
C THR A 261 21.33 6.55 10.12
N THR A 262 20.83 5.61 10.95
CA THR A 262 21.50 4.35 11.30
C THR A 262 20.99 3.17 10.48
N GLY A 263 19.93 3.34 9.70
CA GLY A 263 19.23 2.26 8.99
C GLY A 263 19.83 1.94 7.63
N ALA A 264 20.35 0.73 7.44
CA ALA A 264 20.91 0.28 6.16
C ALA A 264 19.93 0.40 4.99
N ALA A 265 18.64 0.11 5.22
CA ALA A 265 17.59 0.25 4.19
C ALA A 265 17.41 1.72 3.74
N VAL A 266 17.48 2.67 4.68
CA VAL A 266 17.38 4.11 4.36
C VAL A 266 18.65 4.57 3.64
N MET A 267 19.82 4.10 4.04
CA MET A 267 21.07 4.37 3.34
C MET A 267 21.00 3.91 1.88
N LYS A 268 20.58 2.65 1.65
CA LYS A 268 20.43 2.10 0.31
C LYS A 268 19.50 2.95 -0.55
N MET A 269 18.33 3.32 -0.04
CA MET A 269 17.39 4.19 -0.76
C MET A 269 18.02 5.56 -1.09
N ASN A 270 18.75 6.16 -0.15
CA ASN A 270 19.42 7.43 -0.40
C ASN A 270 20.48 7.33 -1.51
N TYR A 271 21.26 6.24 -1.56
CA TYR A 271 22.20 6.00 -2.66
C TYR A 271 21.51 5.93 -4.03
N GLU A 272 20.36 5.27 -4.10
CA GLU A 272 19.55 5.19 -5.34
C GLU A 272 19.06 6.58 -5.82
N PHE A 273 18.93 7.55 -4.92
CA PHE A 273 18.57 8.95 -5.22
C PHE A 273 19.82 9.87 -5.40
N GLY A 274 21.01 9.33 -5.49
CA GLY A 274 22.22 10.09 -5.71
C GLY A 274 22.82 10.76 -4.47
N PHE A 275 22.40 10.38 -3.27
CA PHE A 275 23.07 10.84 -2.05
C PHE A 275 24.39 10.12 -1.87
N ARG A 276 25.41 10.84 -1.42
CA ARG A 276 26.69 10.29 -0.99
C ARG A 276 26.90 10.38 0.52
N PRO A 277 27.63 9.46 1.14
CA PRO A 277 28.00 9.60 2.55
C PRO A 277 28.96 10.76 2.73
N VAL A 278 28.76 11.53 3.79
CA VAL A 278 29.56 12.70 4.12
C VAL A 278 29.84 12.78 5.61
N PRO A 279 30.96 13.37 6.04
CA PRO A 279 31.14 13.74 7.43
C PRO A 279 30.12 14.80 7.83
N PHE A 280 29.78 14.87 9.12
CA PHE A 280 28.78 15.81 9.62
C PHE A 280 29.16 17.28 9.39
N SER A 281 30.47 17.57 9.27
CA SER A 281 30.97 18.91 8.93
C SER A 281 30.55 19.41 7.53
N GLU A 282 30.09 18.54 6.64
CA GLU A 282 29.53 18.91 5.34
C GLU A 282 28.01 19.13 5.37
N LEU A 283 27.37 18.83 6.49
CA LEU A 283 25.96 19.09 6.72
C LEU A 283 25.73 20.53 7.20
N THR A 284 24.51 20.85 7.58
CA THR A 284 24.21 22.19 8.12
C THR A 284 24.91 22.43 9.46
N ASP A 285 25.43 23.63 9.63
CA ASP A 285 25.97 24.15 10.89
C ASP A 285 24.90 24.83 11.78
N ASP A 286 23.64 24.83 11.32
CA ASP A 286 22.51 25.46 12.03
C ASP A 286 22.30 24.79 13.38
N PRO A 287 22.47 25.52 14.52
CA PRO A 287 22.31 24.94 15.86
C PRO A 287 20.91 24.38 16.13
N GLU A 288 19.89 24.93 15.51
CA GLU A 288 18.51 24.47 15.71
C GLU A 288 18.28 23.06 15.16
N PHE A 289 19.00 22.70 14.05
CA PHE A 289 19.00 21.32 13.56
C PHE A 289 19.54 20.36 14.62
N TRP A 290 20.69 20.69 15.19
CA TRP A 290 21.41 19.80 16.13
C TRP A 290 20.68 19.66 17.47
N LYS A 291 19.87 20.65 17.89
CA LYS A 291 18.95 20.52 19.03
C LYS A 291 17.98 19.35 18.86
N GLY A 292 17.59 19.02 17.63
CA GLY A 292 16.76 17.87 17.34
C GLY A 292 17.39 16.53 17.75
N CYS A 293 18.70 16.49 17.94
CA CYS A 293 19.42 15.31 18.43
C CYS A 293 19.46 15.20 19.97
N GLU A 294 19.09 16.23 20.73
CA GLU A 294 19.17 16.22 22.21
C GLU A 294 18.34 15.12 22.86
N GLY A 295 17.21 14.76 22.22
CA GLY A 295 16.37 13.64 22.66
C GLY A 295 16.89 12.25 22.25
N CYS A 296 18.02 12.19 21.55
CA CYS A 296 18.59 10.92 21.08
C CYS A 296 19.42 10.26 22.19
N ARG A 297 19.25 8.94 22.36
CA ARG A 297 20.06 8.15 23.30
C ARG A 297 21.58 8.18 23.02
N HIS A 298 21.99 8.62 21.85
CA HIS A 298 23.39 8.72 21.41
C HIS A 298 23.89 10.18 21.35
N PHE A 299 23.16 11.09 21.96
CA PHE A 299 23.51 12.52 21.95
C PHE A 299 24.88 12.78 22.60
N ASP A 300 25.23 12.02 23.64
CA ASP A 300 26.54 12.16 24.30
C ASP A 300 27.70 11.90 23.35
N ILE A 301 27.56 10.97 22.39
CA ILE A 301 28.57 10.71 21.36
C ILE A 301 28.71 11.94 20.46
N LEU A 302 27.61 12.48 19.99
CA LEU A 302 27.57 13.66 19.13
C LEU A 302 28.22 14.87 19.82
N LYS A 303 27.83 15.10 21.08
CA LYS A 303 28.34 16.21 21.90
C LYS A 303 29.83 16.09 22.19
N SER A 304 30.30 14.90 22.57
CA SER A 304 31.72 14.65 22.89
C SER A 304 32.65 14.84 21.68
N HIS A 305 32.11 14.75 20.46
CA HIS A 305 32.85 14.96 19.20
C HIS A 305 32.54 16.31 18.53
N ASN A 306 32.09 17.29 19.31
CA ASN A 306 31.78 18.65 18.81
C ASN A 306 30.86 18.65 17.56
N TYR A 307 29.84 17.79 17.54
CA TYR A 307 28.86 17.62 16.46
C TYR A 307 29.43 17.14 15.12
N ASN A 308 30.68 16.64 15.09
CA ASN A 308 31.32 16.17 13.86
C ASN A 308 31.20 14.66 13.63
N MET A 309 30.79 13.90 14.66
CA MET A 309 30.67 12.44 14.58
C MET A 309 29.53 11.90 15.46
N CYS A 310 28.84 10.92 14.93
CA CYS A 310 27.86 10.10 15.67
C CYS A 310 27.83 8.70 15.05
N ILE A 311 27.05 7.78 15.63
CA ILE A 311 26.80 6.45 15.06
C ILE A 311 25.91 6.51 13.81
N CYS A 312 25.24 7.62 13.58
CA CYS A 312 24.48 7.86 12.35
C CYS A 312 25.42 8.16 11.19
N THR A 313 25.03 7.76 10.00
CA THR A 313 25.68 8.18 8.74
C THR A 313 24.99 9.43 8.21
N GLY A 314 25.77 10.48 7.94
CA GLY A 314 25.32 11.64 7.17
C GLY A 314 25.33 11.31 5.68
N LEU A 315 24.26 11.66 4.99
CA LEU A 315 24.07 11.44 3.56
C LEU A 315 23.64 12.76 2.92
N LEU A 316 24.33 13.17 1.88
CA LEU A 316 24.12 14.46 1.21
C LEU A 316 23.88 14.26 -0.28
N PHE A 317 22.87 14.93 -0.80
CA PHE A 317 22.64 15.18 -2.22
C PHE A 317 22.95 16.65 -2.50
N ASP A 318 23.94 16.92 -3.34
CA ASP A 318 24.22 18.26 -3.84
C ASP A 318 23.70 18.38 -5.28
N PRO A 319 22.79 19.31 -5.58
CA PRO A 319 22.28 19.48 -6.94
C PRO A 319 23.37 19.83 -7.95
N LYS A 320 24.48 20.41 -7.50
CA LYS A 320 25.60 20.76 -8.38
C LYS A 320 26.45 19.56 -8.80
N ASP A 321 26.56 18.55 -7.92
CA ASP A 321 27.33 17.33 -8.22
C ASP A 321 26.57 16.41 -9.22
N ASN A 322 25.26 16.57 -9.36
CA ASN A 322 24.39 15.69 -10.16
C ASN A 322 24.01 16.26 -11.54
N LEU A 323 24.58 17.39 -11.96
CA LEU A 323 24.36 17.92 -13.32
C LEU A 323 25.05 17.09 -14.41
N GLU A 324 25.93 16.13 -14.05
CA GLU A 324 26.70 15.29 -14.98
C GLU A 324 26.17 13.83 -15.08
N ILE A 325 25.19 13.44 -14.29
CA ILE A 325 24.61 12.09 -14.40
C ILE A 325 23.52 12.12 -15.48
N HIS A 326 23.93 11.84 -16.71
CA HIS A 326 23.02 11.54 -17.81
C HIS A 326 22.07 10.42 -17.40
N HIS A 327 20.75 10.64 -17.59
CA HIS A 327 19.74 9.60 -17.48
C HIS A 327 20.09 8.43 -18.42
N PRO A 328 20.06 7.16 -17.95
CA PRO A 328 20.31 6.00 -18.81
C PRO A 328 19.17 5.64 -19.78
N ASP A 329 18.18 6.51 -19.99
CA ASP A 329 17.00 6.24 -20.81
C ASP A 329 17.04 6.86 -22.22
N GLU A 330 18.23 7.22 -22.73
CA GLU A 330 18.42 7.56 -24.15
C GLU A 330 19.38 6.57 -24.82
N TYR A 331 18.97 5.30 -24.96
CA TYR A 331 19.44 4.41 -26.02
C TYR A 331 18.39 3.33 -26.31
#